data_844dca13351b13065c93584dea90b98f
#
_entry.id   844dca13351b13065c93584dea90b98f
#
_cell.length_a   1.000
_cell.length_b   1.000
_cell.length_c   1.000
_cell.angle_alpha   90.00
_cell.angle_beta   90.00
_cell.angle_gamma   90.00
#
_symmetry.space_group_name_H-M   'P 1'
#
loop_
_entity.id
_entity.type
_entity.pdbx_description
1 polymer ?
#
loop_
_entity_poly.entity_id
_entity_poly.type
_entity_poly.pdbx_seq_one_letter_code
_entity_poly.pdbx_strand_id
1 'polypeptide(L)'
;MEKNGETYKNIPWRWIWTIAGAVIIFLVMFLPGIWEVKQREEEKKYLEKLQTEQQMAEAKNTRKKTEQQQKRNEEIDNPTTSLTNMEQEKNTERKETIIRVLISVDGTEQYLHSDVRISCTAPYLVKGDITVQQEAGTELCLSERMQPGQTVIVEAPDTMSLTLNSVRRSQGAPAYQGILEVTREKQGFRVINQVDLESYLKGVVPSEMPADAPAEALCAQAVCARTYAVRQIREERMKEWDADVDDTVSCQVYNNISEQAASSQAVDATRGMIILSDGKPIEAYFFSTSWGCTDTDEVWNAKKSASYLRSIAVSHKAVETICLLYTSP
;
A
#
# COMPACT_ATOMS: atom_id res chain seq x y z
N MET A 1 -14.61 54.89 72.35
CA MET A 1 -14.53 54.42 70.95
C MET A 1 -13.50 53.29 70.91
N GLU A 2 -13.98 52.03 71.12
CA GLU A 2 -13.17 50.84 71.11
C GLU A 2 -13.01 50.32 69.65
N LYS A 3 -11.77 50.09 69.23
CA LYS A 3 -11.47 49.42 67.98
C LYS A 3 -11.19 47.98 68.33
N ASN A 4 -12.08 47.08 67.85
CA ASN A 4 -11.85 45.60 67.85
C ASN A 4 -10.66 45.23 66.98
N GLY A 5 -9.59 44.81 67.63
CA GLY A 5 -8.43 44.20 67.00
C GLY A 5 -8.61 42.66 66.86
N GLU A 6 -8.97 42.16 65.70
CA GLU A 6 -8.91 40.73 65.46
C GLU A 6 -7.44 40.26 65.36
N THR A 7 -7.02 39.47 66.33
CA THR A 7 -5.71 38.81 66.35
C THR A 7 -5.74 37.61 65.40
N TYR A 8 -5.14 37.72 64.24
CA TYR A 8 -4.83 36.60 63.41
C TYR A 8 -3.81 35.70 64.15
N LYS A 9 -4.25 34.53 64.63
CA LYS A 9 -3.36 33.51 65.17
C LYS A 9 -2.41 33.07 64.08
N ASN A 10 -1.12 33.30 64.27
CA ASN A 10 -0.07 32.83 63.39
C ASN A 10 -0.11 31.30 63.28
N ILE A 11 -0.51 30.77 62.12
CA ILE A 11 -0.44 29.35 61.82
C ILE A 11 1.03 28.98 61.76
N PRO A 12 1.56 28.01 62.53
CA PRO A 12 2.96 27.64 62.49
C PRO A 12 3.34 27.18 61.08
N TRP A 13 4.43 27.68 60.54
CA TRP A 13 4.96 27.37 59.21
C TRP A 13 5.02 25.87 58.90
N ARG A 14 5.23 25.04 59.90
CA ARG A 14 5.22 23.57 59.79
C ARG A 14 3.87 23.03 59.29
N TRP A 15 2.75 23.61 59.67
CA TRP A 15 1.42 23.16 59.23
C TRP A 15 1.12 23.58 57.80
N ILE A 16 1.68 24.69 57.32
CA ILE A 16 1.55 25.14 55.92
C ILE A 16 2.24 24.14 54.99
N TRP A 17 3.42 23.69 55.35
CA TRP A 17 4.15 22.68 54.55
C TRP A 17 3.52 21.29 54.57
N THR A 18 2.91 20.86 55.71
CA THR A 18 2.21 19.59 55.77
C THR A 18 0.93 19.59 54.95
N ILE A 19 0.15 20.71 54.96
CA ILE A 19 -1.05 20.85 54.15
C ILE A 19 -0.65 20.93 52.65
N ALA A 20 0.34 21.72 52.30
CA ALA A 20 0.83 21.81 50.92
C ALA A 20 1.33 20.43 50.39
N GLY A 21 2.08 19.67 51.19
CA GLY A 21 2.52 18.34 50.87
C GLY A 21 1.37 17.38 50.67
N ALA A 22 0.35 17.39 51.55
CA ALA A 22 -0.84 16.54 51.42
C ALA A 22 -1.65 16.88 50.14
N VAL A 23 -1.78 18.15 49.80
CA VAL A 23 -2.46 18.61 48.56
C VAL A 23 -1.68 18.18 47.33
N ILE A 24 -0.35 18.27 47.32
CA ILE A 24 0.47 17.82 46.19
C ILE A 24 0.35 16.30 46.01
N ILE A 25 0.42 15.51 47.09
CA ILE A 25 0.23 14.06 47.06
C ILE A 25 -1.14 13.70 46.51
N PHE A 26 -2.19 14.39 46.97
CA PHE A 26 -3.57 14.21 46.50
C PHE A 26 -3.67 14.51 44.99
N LEU A 27 -3.10 15.62 44.53
CA LEU A 27 -3.07 15.99 43.11
C LEU A 27 -2.32 14.97 42.26
N VAL A 28 -1.17 14.47 42.71
CA VAL A 28 -0.38 13.46 41.98
C VAL A 28 -1.10 12.11 41.95
N MET A 29 -1.82 11.70 42.99
CA MET A 29 -2.49 10.42 43.05
C MET A 29 -3.86 10.39 42.37
N PHE A 30 -4.60 11.49 42.35
CA PHE A 30 -5.99 11.50 41.86
C PHE A 30 -6.19 12.18 40.49
N LEU A 31 -5.36 13.15 40.10
CA LEU A 31 -5.46 13.78 38.78
C LEU A 31 -5.28 12.81 37.62
N PRO A 32 -4.33 11.84 37.64
CA PRO A 32 -4.21 10.87 36.56
C PRO A 32 -5.47 10.03 36.39
N GLY A 33 -6.09 9.57 37.48
CA GLY A 33 -7.32 8.76 37.42
C GLY A 33 -8.52 9.53 36.87
N ILE A 34 -8.67 10.83 37.22
CA ILE A 34 -9.72 11.70 36.67
C ILE A 34 -9.50 11.97 35.20
N TRP A 35 -8.25 12.17 34.79
CA TRP A 35 -7.88 12.36 33.39
C TRP A 35 -8.16 11.11 32.53
N GLU A 36 -7.81 9.90 33.03
CA GLU A 36 -8.11 8.65 32.36
C GLU A 36 -9.62 8.39 32.21
N VAL A 37 -10.42 8.70 33.23
CA VAL A 37 -11.89 8.56 33.14
C VAL A 37 -12.46 9.49 32.06
N LYS A 38 -11.98 10.72 31.99
CA LYS A 38 -12.43 11.68 30.99
C LYS A 38 -12.04 11.26 29.58
N GLN A 39 -10.82 10.74 29.38
CA GLN A 39 -10.37 10.19 28.11
C GLN A 39 -11.24 9.02 27.64
N ARG A 40 -11.58 8.09 28.55
CA ARG A 40 -12.47 6.95 28.22
C ARG A 40 -13.89 7.38 27.85
N GLU A 41 -14.40 8.46 28.44
CA GLU A 41 -15.72 8.99 28.07
C GLU A 41 -15.69 9.67 26.69
N GLU A 42 -14.63 10.38 26.35
CA GLU A 42 -14.46 10.98 25.02
C GLU A 42 -14.27 9.91 23.94
N GLU A 43 -13.50 8.86 24.25
CA GLU A 43 -13.30 7.71 23.36
C GLU A 43 -14.61 6.95 23.11
N LYS A 44 -15.42 6.72 24.15
CA LYS A 44 -16.75 6.11 23.96
C LYS A 44 -17.66 6.96 23.06
N LYS A 45 -17.70 8.26 23.24
CA LYS A 45 -18.49 9.16 22.39
C LYS A 45 -18.02 9.14 20.94
N TYR A 46 -16.70 9.06 20.74
CA TYR A 46 -16.12 8.95 19.40
C TYR A 46 -16.48 7.63 18.72
N LEU A 47 -16.41 6.50 19.45
CA LEU A 47 -16.81 5.18 18.95
C LEU A 47 -18.30 5.08 18.63
N GLU A 48 -19.17 5.66 19.48
CA GLU A 48 -20.60 5.73 19.22
C GLU A 48 -20.91 6.55 17.96
N LYS A 49 -20.18 7.65 17.74
CA LYS A 49 -20.32 8.48 16.54
C LYS A 49 -19.89 7.69 15.28
N LEU A 50 -18.77 6.97 15.33
CA LEU A 50 -18.29 6.14 14.23
C LEU A 50 -19.29 5.02 13.90
N GLN A 51 -19.85 4.35 14.90
CA GLN A 51 -20.86 3.31 14.69
C GLN A 51 -22.12 3.87 14.03
N THR A 52 -22.55 5.09 14.45
CA THR A 52 -23.70 5.77 13.86
C THR A 52 -23.45 6.14 12.40
N GLU A 53 -22.25 6.64 12.08
CA GLU A 53 -21.84 6.96 10.71
C GLU A 53 -21.77 5.71 9.82
N GLN A 54 -21.25 4.60 10.34
CA GLN A 54 -21.24 3.31 9.64
C GLN A 54 -22.65 2.79 9.36
N GLN A 55 -23.54 2.83 10.35
CA GLN A 55 -24.96 2.43 10.17
C GLN A 55 -25.69 3.31 9.13
N MET A 56 -25.41 4.62 9.14
CA MET A 56 -25.96 5.52 8.11
C MET A 56 -25.40 5.24 6.72
N ALA A 57 -24.11 4.87 6.60
CA ALA A 57 -23.49 4.49 5.32
C ALA A 57 -24.07 3.17 4.78
N GLU A 58 -24.26 2.17 5.66
CA GLU A 58 -24.89 0.90 5.31
C GLU A 58 -26.35 1.08 4.90
N ALA A 59 -27.11 1.90 5.63
CA ALA A 59 -28.49 2.23 5.28
C ALA A 59 -28.60 2.95 3.93
N LYS A 60 -27.68 3.87 3.62
CA LYS A 60 -27.57 4.53 2.31
C LYS A 60 -27.26 3.54 1.19
N ASN A 61 -26.36 2.60 1.44
CA ASN A 61 -25.97 1.58 0.47
C ASN A 61 -27.12 0.59 0.19
N THR A 62 -27.84 0.19 1.26
CA THR A 62 -29.01 -0.66 1.15
C THR A 62 -30.12 0.03 0.36
N ARG A 63 -30.36 1.32 0.63
CA ARG A 63 -31.36 2.11 -0.10
C ARG A 63 -31.02 2.25 -1.59
N LYS A 64 -29.74 2.51 -1.92
CA LYS A 64 -29.28 2.53 -3.32
C LYS A 64 -29.44 1.18 -4.02
N LYS A 65 -29.14 0.07 -3.32
CA LYS A 65 -29.35 -1.28 -3.87
C LYS A 65 -30.83 -1.56 -4.13
N THR A 66 -31.72 -1.11 -3.23
CA THR A 66 -33.19 -1.30 -3.39
C THR A 66 -33.71 -0.44 -4.54
N GLU A 67 -33.26 0.81 -4.68
CA GLU A 67 -33.64 1.69 -5.80
C GLU A 67 -33.13 1.16 -7.15
N GLN A 68 -31.91 0.59 -7.18
CA GLN A 68 -31.39 -0.09 -8.39
C GLN A 68 -32.18 -1.36 -8.73
N GLN A 69 -32.58 -2.14 -7.72
CA GLN A 69 -33.38 -3.33 -7.89
C GLN A 69 -34.80 -2.99 -8.40
N GLN A 70 -35.41 -1.92 -7.89
CA GLN A 70 -36.70 -1.43 -8.40
C GLN A 70 -36.62 -0.94 -9.85
N LYS A 71 -35.60 -0.14 -10.19
CA LYS A 71 -35.35 0.27 -11.59
C LYS A 71 -35.12 -0.92 -12.52
N ARG A 72 -34.42 -1.97 -12.05
CA ARG A 72 -34.22 -3.20 -12.82
C ARG A 72 -35.50 -4.00 -13.04
N ASN A 73 -36.43 -3.98 -12.08
CA ASN A 73 -37.70 -4.65 -12.19
C ASN A 73 -38.69 -3.89 -13.13
N GLU A 74 -38.62 -2.56 -13.17
CA GLU A 74 -39.40 -1.71 -14.10
C GLU A 74 -38.88 -1.81 -15.55
N GLU A 75 -37.58 -2.12 -15.78
CA GLU A 75 -37.02 -2.38 -17.11
C GLU A 75 -37.38 -3.78 -17.67
N ILE A 76 -37.73 -4.73 -16.82
CA ILE A 76 -38.11 -6.10 -17.25
C ILE A 76 -39.47 -6.14 -17.92
N ASP A 77 -40.35 -5.16 -17.68
CA ASP A 77 -41.68 -5.10 -18.29
C ASP A 77 -41.70 -4.51 -19.72
N ASN A 78 -40.51 -4.19 -20.32
CA ASN A 78 -40.44 -3.69 -21.70
C ASN A 78 -39.34 -4.44 -22.50
N PRO A 79 -39.65 -5.58 -23.16
CA PRO A 79 -38.67 -6.54 -23.65
C PRO A 79 -37.93 -6.13 -24.96
N THR A 80 -38.18 -4.97 -25.56
CA THR A 80 -37.64 -4.66 -26.89
C THR A 80 -36.42 -3.74 -26.90
N THR A 81 -36.09 -3.11 -25.78
CA THR A 81 -34.96 -2.15 -25.73
C THR A 81 -33.72 -2.66 -24.92
N SER A 82 -33.88 -3.79 -24.21
CA SER A 82 -32.91 -4.27 -23.22
C SER A 82 -31.75 -5.07 -23.81
N LEU A 83 -31.86 -5.67 -24.97
CA LEU A 83 -30.82 -6.54 -25.54
C LEU A 83 -29.65 -5.77 -26.16
N THR A 84 -29.93 -4.59 -26.73
CA THR A 84 -28.86 -3.76 -27.37
C THR A 84 -28.04 -3.00 -26.38
N ASN A 85 -28.59 -2.63 -25.21
CA ASN A 85 -27.84 -1.86 -24.19
C ASN A 85 -26.98 -2.75 -23.26
N MET A 86 -27.40 -4.02 -23.05
CA MET A 86 -26.61 -4.96 -22.24
C MET A 86 -25.35 -5.48 -22.96
N GLU A 87 -25.33 -5.51 -24.28
CA GLU A 87 -24.12 -5.85 -25.06
C GLU A 87 -23.18 -4.65 -25.21
N GLN A 88 -23.67 -3.41 -25.17
CA GLN A 88 -22.84 -2.23 -25.20
C GLN A 88 -22.17 -1.90 -23.85
N GLU A 89 -22.79 -2.21 -22.72
CA GLU A 89 -22.14 -2.03 -21.40
C GLU A 89 -21.10 -3.11 -21.07
N LYS A 90 -21.19 -4.29 -21.68
CA LYS A 90 -20.18 -5.36 -21.52
C LYS A 90 -18.91 -5.12 -22.33
N ASN A 91 -18.93 -4.20 -23.29
CA ASN A 91 -17.83 -3.96 -24.23
C ASN A 91 -17.17 -2.57 -24.02
N THR A 92 -17.31 -1.94 -22.87
CA THR A 92 -16.33 -0.97 -22.45
C THR A 92 -15.07 -1.77 -22.10
N GLU A 93 -14.17 -1.93 -23.05
CA GLU A 93 -12.81 -2.40 -22.82
C GLU A 93 -12.30 -1.65 -21.59
N ARG A 94 -12.20 -2.33 -20.47
CA ARG A 94 -11.51 -1.79 -19.29
C ARG A 94 -10.07 -1.62 -19.74
N LYS A 95 -9.70 -0.40 -20.05
CA LYS A 95 -8.33 -0.07 -20.41
C LYS A 95 -7.44 -0.49 -19.25
N GLU A 96 -6.79 -1.62 -19.41
CA GLU A 96 -5.85 -2.13 -18.43
C GLU A 96 -4.76 -1.09 -18.22
N THR A 97 -4.47 -0.79 -16.98
CA THR A 97 -3.39 0.14 -16.64
C THR A 97 -2.11 -0.67 -16.58
N ILE A 98 -1.23 -0.46 -17.54
CA ILE A 98 0.10 -1.08 -17.55
C ILE A 98 1.04 -0.26 -16.66
N ILE A 99 1.84 -0.94 -15.85
CA ILE A 99 2.93 -0.37 -15.06
C ILE A 99 4.26 -0.92 -15.56
N ARG A 100 5.27 -0.07 -15.58
CA ARG A 100 6.64 -0.37 -16.00
C ARG A 100 7.54 -0.44 -14.75
N VAL A 101 7.98 -1.65 -14.40
CA VAL A 101 8.76 -1.92 -13.18
C VAL A 101 10.21 -2.14 -13.56
N LEU A 102 11.11 -1.29 -13.11
CA LEU A 102 12.55 -1.45 -13.27
C LEU A 102 13.05 -2.52 -12.31
N ILE A 103 13.66 -3.57 -12.82
CA ILE A 103 14.11 -4.71 -12.04
C ILE A 103 15.55 -4.51 -11.57
N SER A 104 15.76 -4.53 -10.28
CA SER A 104 17.09 -4.45 -9.65
C SER A 104 17.84 -5.78 -9.71
N VAL A 105 19.16 -5.70 -9.59
CA VAL A 105 20.04 -6.88 -9.62
C VAL A 105 19.80 -7.79 -8.42
N ASP A 106 19.75 -7.20 -7.22
CA ASP A 106 19.75 -7.94 -5.94
C ASP A 106 18.76 -7.38 -4.90
N GLY A 107 17.81 -6.52 -5.32
CA GLY A 107 16.90 -5.83 -4.42
C GLY A 107 17.43 -4.51 -3.87
N THR A 108 18.59 -4.06 -4.36
CA THR A 108 19.15 -2.72 -4.11
C THR A 108 18.99 -1.81 -5.33
N GLU A 109 19.38 -0.55 -5.21
CA GLU A 109 19.32 0.43 -6.33
C GLU A 109 20.39 0.18 -7.42
N GLN A 110 20.70 -1.07 -7.72
CA GLN A 110 21.56 -1.47 -8.83
C GLN A 110 20.70 -2.07 -9.94
N TYR A 111 20.61 -1.37 -11.07
CA TYR A 111 19.67 -1.69 -12.15
C TYR A 111 20.33 -2.21 -13.44
N LEU A 112 21.65 -2.24 -13.51
CA LEU A 112 22.37 -2.78 -14.68
C LEU A 112 22.87 -4.19 -14.41
N HIS A 113 22.17 -5.16 -14.95
CA HIS A 113 22.50 -6.57 -14.83
C HIS A 113 23.72 -6.92 -15.69
N SER A 114 24.65 -7.69 -15.15
CA SER A 114 25.79 -8.21 -15.93
C SER A 114 25.38 -9.33 -16.90
N ASP A 115 24.30 -10.06 -16.56
CA ASP A 115 23.77 -11.19 -17.32
C ASP A 115 22.24 -11.20 -17.24
N VAL A 116 21.58 -11.66 -18.31
CA VAL A 116 20.12 -11.82 -18.35
C VAL A 116 19.81 -13.21 -18.90
N ARG A 117 19.23 -14.05 -18.03
CA ARG A 117 18.78 -15.41 -18.35
C ARG A 117 17.31 -15.54 -18.03
N ILE A 118 16.55 -15.94 -19.04
CA ILE A 118 15.10 -16.03 -18.96
C ILE A 118 14.66 -17.44 -19.37
N SER A 119 13.69 -17.99 -18.66
CA SER A 119 13.01 -19.23 -19.04
C SER A 119 11.51 -19.13 -18.81
N CYS A 120 10.75 -20.00 -19.46
CA CYS A 120 9.32 -20.16 -19.25
C CYS A 120 8.97 -21.65 -19.34
N THR A 121 7.98 -22.09 -18.59
CA THR A 121 7.46 -23.47 -18.65
C THR A 121 6.63 -23.75 -19.92
N ALA A 122 6.23 -22.70 -20.65
CA ALA A 122 5.61 -22.77 -21.98
C ALA A 122 6.55 -22.19 -23.04
N PRO A 123 6.30 -22.44 -24.34
CA PRO A 123 7.01 -21.76 -25.42
C PRO A 123 6.80 -20.25 -25.31
N TYR A 124 7.85 -19.48 -25.56
CA TYR A 124 7.84 -18.04 -25.45
C TYR A 124 8.55 -17.36 -26.61
N LEU A 125 8.25 -16.08 -26.82
CA LEU A 125 8.69 -15.34 -28.00
C LEU A 125 9.59 -14.18 -27.59
N VAL A 126 10.67 -14.00 -28.31
CA VAL A 126 11.54 -12.82 -28.24
C VAL A 126 11.34 -12.01 -29.51
N LYS A 127 11.06 -10.73 -29.38
CA LYS A 127 10.79 -9.78 -30.47
C LYS A 127 11.68 -8.54 -30.34
N GLY A 128 11.94 -7.86 -31.42
CA GLY A 128 12.72 -6.62 -31.46
C GLY A 128 13.98 -6.77 -32.30
N ASP A 129 15.12 -6.28 -31.83
CA ASP A 129 16.38 -6.37 -32.54
C ASP A 129 16.85 -7.80 -32.74
N ILE A 130 16.36 -8.72 -31.94
CA ILE A 130 16.49 -10.18 -32.12
C ILE A 130 15.08 -10.77 -32.11
N THR A 131 14.78 -11.63 -33.06
CA THR A 131 13.50 -12.36 -33.08
C THR A 131 13.77 -13.84 -33.07
N VAL A 132 13.29 -14.54 -32.03
CA VAL A 132 13.43 -15.97 -31.87
C VAL A 132 12.30 -16.55 -31.03
N GLN A 133 11.82 -17.73 -31.42
CA GLN A 133 10.91 -18.53 -30.59
C GLN A 133 11.75 -19.49 -29.75
N GLN A 134 11.41 -19.59 -28.47
CA GLN A 134 12.03 -20.51 -27.53
C GLN A 134 11.07 -21.63 -27.17
N GLU A 135 11.57 -22.83 -27.08
CA GLU A 135 10.79 -23.97 -26.60
C GLU A 135 10.55 -23.92 -25.09
N ALA A 136 9.48 -24.58 -24.64
CA ALA A 136 9.16 -24.71 -23.24
C ALA A 136 10.34 -25.26 -22.41
N GLY A 137 10.62 -24.62 -21.27
CA GLY A 137 11.69 -25.01 -20.35
C GLY A 137 13.11 -24.66 -20.82
N THR A 138 13.28 -24.10 -22.03
CA THR A 138 14.59 -23.65 -22.51
C THR A 138 15.00 -22.34 -21.87
N GLU A 139 16.25 -22.24 -21.40
CA GLU A 139 16.83 -21.00 -20.90
C GLU A 139 17.44 -20.20 -22.07
N LEU A 140 17.03 -18.96 -22.20
CA LEU A 140 17.58 -17.96 -23.09
C LEU A 140 18.64 -17.14 -22.36
N CYS A 141 19.88 -17.13 -22.83
CA CYS A 141 20.93 -16.21 -22.39
C CYS A 141 21.03 -15.06 -23.40
N LEU A 142 20.72 -13.82 -22.95
CA LEU A 142 20.77 -12.62 -23.79
C LEU A 142 22.16 -11.98 -23.83
N SER A 143 23.00 -12.25 -22.84
CA SER A 143 24.34 -11.63 -22.71
C SER A 143 25.25 -11.95 -23.91
N GLU A 144 25.09 -13.11 -24.51
CA GLU A 144 25.89 -13.58 -25.66
C GLU A 144 25.30 -13.13 -27.00
N ARG A 145 24.07 -12.62 -27.02
CA ARG A 145 23.29 -12.39 -28.24
C ARG A 145 23.06 -10.89 -28.56
N MET A 146 23.15 -10.02 -27.57
CA MET A 146 22.81 -8.61 -27.76
C MET A 146 24.03 -7.71 -27.78
N GLN A 147 24.02 -6.74 -28.68
CA GLN A 147 25.00 -5.64 -28.77
C GLN A 147 24.49 -4.40 -28.02
N PRO A 148 25.38 -3.53 -27.52
CA PRO A 148 24.97 -2.25 -26.89
C PRO A 148 24.03 -1.45 -27.78
N GLY A 149 22.93 -0.95 -27.21
CA GLY A 149 21.88 -0.18 -27.87
C GLY A 149 20.71 -1.03 -28.40
N GLN A 150 20.80 -2.33 -28.38
CA GLN A 150 19.70 -3.21 -28.79
C GLN A 150 18.67 -3.41 -27.68
N THR A 151 17.42 -3.57 -28.08
CA THR A 151 16.29 -3.85 -27.17
C THR A 151 15.50 -5.06 -27.70
N VAL A 152 15.11 -5.93 -26.79
CA VAL A 152 14.21 -7.04 -27.05
C VAL A 152 13.06 -7.06 -26.06
N ILE A 153 11.92 -7.58 -26.50
CA ILE A 153 10.73 -7.84 -25.71
C ILE A 153 10.58 -9.37 -25.61
N VAL A 154 10.55 -9.89 -24.40
CA VAL A 154 10.32 -11.32 -24.13
C VAL A 154 8.88 -11.47 -23.62
N GLU A 155 8.12 -12.32 -24.30
CA GLU A 155 6.68 -12.47 -24.10
C GLU A 155 6.31 -13.95 -24.00
N ALA A 156 5.60 -14.32 -22.95
CA ALA A 156 4.99 -15.62 -22.75
C ALA A 156 3.47 -15.55 -22.97
N PRO A 157 2.76 -16.68 -23.13
CA PRO A 157 1.30 -16.67 -23.12
C PRO A 157 0.73 -16.04 -21.84
N ASP A 158 -0.39 -15.35 -21.92
CA ASP A 158 -0.99 -14.51 -20.85
C ASP A 158 -1.14 -15.20 -19.47
N THR A 159 -1.30 -16.52 -19.47
CA THR A 159 -1.43 -17.31 -18.22
C THR A 159 -0.11 -17.79 -17.64
N MET A 160 1.00 -17.45 -18.27
CA MET A 160 2.34 -17.95 -17.92
C MET A 160 3.23 -16.82 -17.44
N SER A 161 4.22 -17.18 -16.62
CA SER A 161 5.22 -16.23 -16.12
C SER A 161 6.60 -16.52 -16.70
N LEU A 162 7.34 -15.46 -16.96
CA LEU A 162 8.74 -15.50 -17.36
C LEU A 162 9.62 -15.53 -16.10
N THR A 163 10.45 -16.56 -15.94
CA THR A 163 11.40 -16.65 -14.81
C THR A 163 12.72 -15.97 -15.19
N LEU A 164 13.14 -14.98 -14.41
CA LEU A 164 14.42 -14.30 -14.59
C LEU A 164 15.51 -15.02 -13.77
N ASN A 165 16.14 -16.03 -14.38
CA ASN A 165 17.06 -16.95 -13.71
C ASN A 165 18.37 -16.28 -13.24
N SER A 166 18.73 -15.14 -13.80
CA SER A 166 19.93 -14.38 -13.44
C SER A 166 19.75 -13.52 -12.17
N VAL A 167 18.52 -13.44 -11.63
CA VAL A 167 18.19 -12.66 -10.43
C VAL A 167 17.81 -13.61 -9.29
N ARG A 168 18.13 -13.23 -8.06
CA ARG A 168 17.74 -13.95 -6.84
C ARG A 168 16.94 -13.07 -5.93
N ARG A 169 15.84 -13.62 -5.40
CA ARG A 169 14.99 -13.05 -4.36
C ARG A 169 14.87 -14.05 -3.21
N SER A 170 14.14 -13.73 -2.16
CA SER A 170 14.05 -14.59 -0.96
C SER A 170 13.58 -16.03 -1.24
N GLN A 171 12.77 -16.23 -2.26
CA GLN A 171 12.24 -17.54 -2.67
C GLN A 171 12.89 -18.12 -3.94
N GLY A 172 14.03 -17.59 -4.36
CA GLY A 172 14.76 -18.06 -5.55
C GLY A 172 14.68 -17.08 -6.71
N ALA A 173 14.70 -17.61 -7.95
CA ALA A 173 14.55 -16.80 -9.15
C ALA A 173 13.10 -16.27 -9.25
N PRO A 174 12.88 -14.96 -9.41
CA PRO A 174 11.54 -14.39 -9.50
C PRO A 174 10.89 -14.70 -10.85
N ALA A 175 9.57 -14.86 -10.82
CA ALA A 175 8.75 -15.07 -12.01
C ALA A 175 7.83 -13.87 -12.23
N TYR A 176 7.75 -13.39 -13.46
CA TYR A 176 7.04 -12.16 -13.84
C TYR A 176 5.93 -12.48 -14.83
N GLN A 177 4.72 -11.99 -14.56
CA GLN A 177 3.64 -11.92 -15.54
C GLN A 177 3.88 -10.74 -16.51
N GLY A 178 3.13 -10.72 -17.62
CA GLY A 178 3.30 -9.70 -18.65
C GLY A 178 4.56 -9.94 -19.49
N ILE A 179 5.27 -8.89 -19.84
CA ILE A 179 6.45 -8.96 -20.71
C ILE A 179 7.70 -8.46 -19.97
N LEU A 180 8.86 -8.98 -20.40
CA LEU A 180 10.17 -8.45 -20.00
C LEU A 180 10.79 -7.70 -21.19
N GLU A 181 10.97 -6.39 -21.04
CA GLU A 181 11.75 -5.59 -21.95
C GLU A 181 13.18 -5.55 -21.47
N VAL A 182 14.11 -5.96 -22.32
CA VAL A 182 15.55 -6.02 -22.01
C VAL A 182 16.30 -5.14 -22.98
N THR A 183 16.98 -4.12 -22.47
CA THR A 183 17.84 -3.23 -23.26
C THR A 183 19.30 -3.45 -22.89
N ARG A 184 20.16 -3.68 -23.89
CA ARG A 184 21.60 -3.77 -23.69
C ARG A 184 22.19 -2.37 -23.63
N GLU A 185 22.54 -1.94 -22.43
CA GLU A 185 23.28 -0.71 -22.18
C GLU A 185 24.81 -0.91 -22.36
N LYS A 186 25.58 0.17 -22.31
CA LYS A 186 27.07 0.07 -22.41
C LYS A 186 27.71 -0.77 -21.32
N GLN A 187 27.14 -0.72 -20.10
CA GLN A 187 27.73 -1.34 -18.90
C GLN A 187 26.92 -2.53 -18.36
N GLY A 188 25.87 -2.95 -19.03
CA GLY A 188 25.01 -4.04 -18.55
C GLY A 188 23.69 -4.11 -19.30
N PHE A 189 22.71 -4.73 -18.67
CA PHE A 189 21.37 -4.85 -19.20
C PHE A 189 20.38 -4.16 -18.26
N ARG A 190 19.54 -3.31 -18.80
CA ARG A 190 18.35 -2.79 -18.12
C ARG A 190 17.21 -3.77 -18.39
N VAL A 191 16.51 -4.16 -17.34
CA VAL A 191 15.34 -5.05 -17.40
C VAL A 191 14.13 -4.33 -16.86
N ILE A 192 13.07 -4.24 -17.64
CA ILE A 192 11.78 -3.68 -17.26
C ILE A 192 10.70 -4.74 -17.42
N ASN A 193 9.91 -4.95 -16.37
CA ASN A 193 8.69 -5.75 -16.45
C ASN A 193 7.53 -4.81 -16.77
N GLN A 194 6.85 -5.02 -17.89
CA GLN A 194 5.60 -4.34 -18.23
C GLN A 194 4.47 -5.32 -17.92
N VAL A 195 3.60 -4.91 -17.01
CA VAL A 195 2.56 -5.79 -16.47
C VAL A 195 1.29 -5.01 -16.16
N ASP A 196 0.13 -5.65 -16.19
CA ASP A 196 -1.11 -5.06 -15.68
C ASP A 196 -0.97 -4.71 -14.19
N LEU A 197 -1.48 -3.54 -13.82
CA LEU A 197 -1.37 -3.01 -12.45
C LEU A 197 -1.90 -3.99 -11.39
N GLU A 198 -3.00 -4.67 -11.64
CA GLU A 198 -3.55 -5.61 -10.66
C GLU A 198 -2.67 -6.86 -10.52
N SER A 199 -2.09 -7.33 -11.61
CA SER A 199 -1.11 -8.42 -11.60
C SER A 199 0.19 -8.01 -10.89
N TYR A 200 0.67 -6.77 -11.09
CA TYR A 200 1.78 -6.20 -10.33
C TYR A 200 1.50 -6.24 -8.81
N LEU A 201 0.31 -5.83 -8.39
CA LEU A 201 -0.06 -5.80 -6.96
C LEU A 201 -0.10 -7.20 -6.33
N LYS A 202 -0.37 -8.26 -7.09
CA LYS A 202 -0.30 -9.65 -6.59
C LYS A 202 1.13 -10.07 -6.23
N GLY A 203 2.14 -9.46 -6.82
CA GLY A 203 3.54 -9.62 -6.45
C GLY A 203 4.03 -8.65 -5.37
N VAL A 204 3.39 -7.48 -5.23
CA VAL A 204 3.73 -6.47 -4.21
C VAL A 204 3.15 -6.85 -2.85
N VAL A 205 1.84 -7.08 -2.76
CA VAL A 205 1.16 -7.27 -1.46
C VAL A 205 1.80 -8.37 -0.61
N PRO A 206 2.10 -9.59 -1.11
CA PRO A 206 2.74 -10.62 -0.31
C PRO A 206 4.21 -10.31 0.00
N SER A 207 4.86 -9.43 -0.77
CA SER A 207 6.25 -9.00 -0.54
C SER A 207 6.35 -7.92 0.54
N GLU A 208 5.26 -7.18 0.81
CA GLU A 208 5.17 -6.11 1.80
C GLU A 208 4.46 -6.53 3.09
N MET A 209 3.54 -7.49 3.02
CA MET A 209 2.75 -7.94 4.17
C MET A 209 2.61 -9.47 4.16
N PRO A 210 2.80 -10.16 5.32
CA PRO A 210 2.58 -11.59 5.42
C PRO A 210 1.17 -12.00 4.97
N ALA A 211 1.05 -13.05 4.18
CA ALA A 211 -0.23 -13.49 3.60
C ALA A 211 -1.21 -14.11 4.63
N ASP A 212 -0.76 -14.38 5.86
CA ASP A 212 -1.57 -14.81 7.00
C ASP A 212 -2.14 -13.63 7.81
N ALA A 213 -1.86 -12.39 7.40
CA ALA A 213 -2.49 -11.20 7.97
C ALA A 213 -4.02 -11.24 7.77
N PRO A 214 -4.81 -10.54 8.64
CA PRO A 214 -6.26 -10.42 8.46
C PRO A 214 -6.64 -9.93 7.07
N ALA A 215 -7.73 -10.47 6.50
CA ALA A 215 -8.16 -10.15 5.14
C ALA A 215 -8.37 -8.64 4.92
N GLU A 216 -8.92 -7.93 5.91
CA GLU A 216 -9.12 -6.48 5.88
C GLU A 216 -7.79 -5.72 5.83
N ALA A 217 -6.74 -6.23 6.51
CA ALA A 217 -5.41 -5.64 6.46
C ALA A 217 -4.77 -5.83 5.08
N LEU A 218 -4.90 -7.02 4.49
CA LEU A 218 -4.46 -7.30 3.11
C LEU A 218 -5.21 -6.43 2.09
N CYS A 219 -6.52 -6.22 2.28
CA CYS A 219 -7.32 -5.31 1.46
C CYS A 219 -6.83 -3.86 1.58
N ALA A 220 -6.57 -3.39 2.80
CA ALA A 220 -6.04 -2.06 3.03
C ALA A 220 -4.66 -1.88 2.38
N GLN A 221 -3.77 -2.86 2.53
CA GLN A 221 -2.46 -2.87 1.89
C GLN A 221 -2.58 -2.81 0.36
N ALA A 222 -3.48 -3.59 -0.24
CA ALA A 222 -3.72 -3.58 -1.69
C ALA A 222 -4.20 -2.20 -2.19
N VAL A 223 -5.09 -1.53 -1.45
CA VAL A 223 -5.57 -0.17 -1.77
C VAL A 223 -4.44 0.86 -1.64
N CYS A 224 -3.62 0.79 -0.58
CA CYS A 224 -2.48 1.68 -0.40
C CYS A 224 -1.44 1.48 -1.51
N ALA A 225 -1.05 0.24 -1.80
CA ALA A 225 -0.07 -0.09 -2.83
C ALA A 225 -0.55 0.36 -4.23
N ARG A 226 -1.83 0.14 -4.54
CA ARG A 226 -2.42 0.61 -5.81
C ARG A 226 -2.42 2.13 -5.91
N THR A 227 -2.76 2.82 -4.83
CA THR A 227 -2.78 4.28 -4.79
C THR A 227 -1.38 4.85 -5.04
N TYR A 228 -0.38 4.27 -4.38
CA TYR A 228 1.02 4.62 -4.58
C TYR A 228 1.44 4.41 -6.04
N ALA A 229 1.22 3.22 -6.60
CA ALA A 229 1.60 2.88 -7.97
C ALA A 229 0.95 3.81 -9.01
N VAL A 230 -0.38 4.07 -8.89
CA VAL A 230 -1.11 5.01 -9.76
C VAL A 230 -0.52 6.42 -9.67
N ARG A 231 -0.08 6.84 -8.50
CA ARG A 231 0.58 8.13 -8.34
C ARG A 231 1.93 8.17 -9.04
N GLN A 232 2.78 7.13 -8.87
CA GLN A 232 4.10 7.06 -9.53
C GLN A 232 3.98 7.11 -11.05
N ILE A 233 3.03 6.35 -11.64
CA ILE A 233 2.72 6.40 -13.07
C ILE A 233 2.41 7.85 -13.55
N ARG A 234 1.65 8.60 -12.73
CA ARG A 234 1.27 9.99 -13.10
C ARG A 234 2.39 11.00 -12.94
N GLU A 235 3.29 10.78 -12.00
CA GLU A 235 4.39 11.70 -11.67
C GLU A 235 5.65 11.44 -12.50
N GLU A 236 5.70 10.33 -13.26
CA GLU A 236 6.85 9.95 -14.10
C GLU A 236 8.19 9.96 -13.32
N ARG A 237 8.17 9.50 -12.08
CA ARG A 237 9.30 9.65 -11.15
C ARG A 237 10.58 8.95 -11.61
N MET A 238 10.45 7.82 -12.32
CA MET A 238 11.56 7.02 -12.84
C MET A 238 11.78 7.22 -14.34
N LYS A 239 11.42 8.39 -14.88
CA LYS A 239 11.48 8.71 -16.31
C LYS A 239 12.86 8.52 -16.93
N GLU A 240 13.93 8.76 -16.20
CA GLU A 240 15.31 8.55 -16.67
C GLU A 240 15.59 7.07 -17.00
N TRP A 241 14.87 6.16 -16.38
CA TRP A 241 14.95 4.71 -16.60
C TRP A 241 13.86 4.18 -17.54
N ASP A 242 12.98 5.06 -18.04
CA ASP A 242 11.80 4.67 -18.81
C ASP A 242 10.90 3.70 -18.04
N ALA A 243 10.76 3.93 -16.75
CA ALA A 243 9.98 3.11 -15.80
C ALA A 243 9.08 4.02 -14.94
N ASP A 244 8.11 3.40 -14.28
CA ASP A 244 7.21 4.09 -13.33
C ASP A 244 7.70 3.91 -11.89
N VAL A 245 8.17 2.70 -11.56
CA VAL A 245 8.65 2.28 -10.24
C VAL A 245 9.84 1.32 -10.39
N ASP A 246 10.58 1.10 -9.30
CA ASP A 246 11.48 -0.04 -9.16
C ASP A 246 10.90 -1.13 -8.25
N ASP A 247 11.58 -2.27 -8.16
CA ASP A 247 11.18 -3.43 -7.36
C ASP A 247 11.80 -3.46 -5.95
N THR A 248 12.33 -2.33 -5.47
CA THR A 248 13.04 -2.20 -4.19
C THR A 248 12.22 -1.48 -3.13
N VAL A 249 12.77 -1.38 -1.93
CA VAL A 249 12.19 -0.58 -0.83
C VAL A 249 12.12 0.92 -1.13
N SER A 250 12.80 1.40 -2.16
CA SER A 250 12.73 2.81 -2.59
C SER A 250 11.40 3.16 -3.24
N CYS A 251 10.70 2.15 -3.79
CA CYS A 251 9.33 2.23 -4.28
C CYS A 251 8.44 1.24 -3.53
N GLN A 252 8.32 0.02 -4.02
CA GLN A 252 7.57 -1.08 -3.40
C GLN A 252 8.28 -2.39 -3.71
N VAL A 253 8.50 -3.23 -2.70
CA VAL A 253 9.11 -4.54 -2.90
C VAL A 253 8.21 -5.40 -3.79
N TYR A 254 8.74 -5.85 -4.92
CA TYR A 254 7.99 -6.58 -5.93
C TYR A 254 8.61 -7.96 -6.20
N ASN A 255 7.79 -9.00 -6.19
CA ASN A 255 8.19 -10.40 -6.45
C ASN A 255 9.35 -10.94 -5.57
N ASN A 256 9.55 -10.37 -4.37
CA ASN A 256 10.43 -10.97 -3.37
C ASN A 256 9.78 -12.22 -2.74
N ILE A 257 8.46 -12.21 -2.61
CA ILE A 257 7.62 -13.35 -2.25
C ILE A 257 6.69 -13.63 -3.43
N SER A 258 6.53 -14.90 -3.78
CA SER A 258 5.60 -15.33 -4.82
C SER A 258 4.16 -15.02 -4.46
N GLU A 259 3.29 -14.91 -5.45
CA GLU A 259 1.85 -14.72 -5.25
C GLU A 259 1.27 -15.71 -4.24
N GLN A 260 0.44 -15.18 -3.34
CA GLN A 260 -0.26 -15.94 -2.31
C GLN A 260 -1.77 -15.79 -2.50
N ALA A 261 -2.51 -16.88 -2.31
CA ALA A 261 -3.96 -16.89 -2.57
C ALA A 261 -4.72 -15.82 -1.77
N ALA A 262 -4.39 -15.63 -0.49
CA ALA A 262 -5.05 -14.65 0.37
C ALA A 262 -4.79 -13.20 -0.08
N SER A 263 -3.53 -12.87 -0.39
CA SER A 263 -3.17 -11.54 -0.89
C SER A 263 -3.73 -11.28 -2.28
N SER A 264 -3.74 -12.27 -3.17
CA SER A 264 -4.35 -12.14 -4.50
C SER A 264 -5.87 -11.92 -4.42
N GLN A 265 -6.56 -12.62 -3.50
CA GLN A 265 -8.00 -12.38 -3.24
C GLN A 265 -8.26 -10.95 -2.73
N ALA A 266 -7.40 -10.42 -1.87
CA ALA A 266 -7.52 -9.05 -1.37
C ALA A 266 -7.32 -8.01 -2.48
N VAL A 267 -6.36 -8.22 -3.39
CA VAL A 267 -6.16 -7.39 -4.60
C VAL A 267 -7.42 -7.41 -5.47
N ASP A 268 -7.94 -8.61 -5.77
CA ASP A 268 -9.12 -8.76 -6.62
C ASP A 268 -10.38 -8.17 -5.97
N ALA A 269 -10.57 -8.32 -4.66
CA ALA A 269 -11.70 -7.76 -3.91
C ALA A 269 -11.69 -6.23 -3.88
N THR A 270 -10.52 -5.62 -3.97
CA THR A 270 -10.32 -4.15 -3.94
C THR A 270 -9.97 -3.57 -5.31
N ARG A 271 -10.14 -4.34 -6.40
CA ARG A 271 -9.76 -3.95 -7.77
C ARG A 271 -10.21 -2.53 -8.12
N GLY A 272 -9.26 -1.71 -8.57
CA GLY A 272 -9.49 -0.33 -9.00
C GLY A 272 -9.75 0.67 -7.87
N MET A 273 -9.76 0.25 -6.58
CA MET A 273 -9.94 1.17 -5.46
C MET A 273 -8.64 1.90 -5.14
N ILE A 274 -8.70 3.23 -5.12
CA ILE A 274 -7.58 4.12 -4.75
C ILE A 274 -8.05 5.19 -3.77
N ILE A 275 -7.12 5.73 -3.00
CA ILE A 275 -7.38 6.80 -2.03
C ILE A 275 -7.07 8.15 -2.68
N LEU A 276 -8.03 9.05 -2.62
CA LEU A 276 -7.91 10.40 -3.19
C LEU A 276 -7.98 11.47 -2.09
N SER A 277 -7.20 12.54 -2.27
CA SER A 277 -7.36 13.82 -1.59
C SER A 277 -7.44 14.91 -2.66
N ASP A 278 -8.47 15.77 -2.59
CA ASP A 278 -8.72 16.82 -3.59
C ASP A 278 -8.69 16.32 -5.05
N GLY A 279 -9.27 15.12 -5.28
CA GLY A 279 -9.36 14.48 -6.58
C GLY A 279 -8.04 13.91 -7.15
N LYS A 280 -6.98 13.87 -6.34
CA LYS A 280 -5.66 13.31 -6.72
C LYS A 280 -5.31 12.12 -5.84
N PRO A 281 -4.62 11.08 -6.38
CA PRO A 281 -4.09 10.01 -5.55
C PRO A 281 -3.16 10.56 -4.46
N ILE A 282 -3.33 10.08 -3.23
CA ILE A 282 -2.49 10.48 -2.11
C ILE A 282 -1.10 9.83 -2.18
N GLU A 283 -0.15 10.34 -1.40
CA GLU A 283 1.06 9.59 -1.03
C GLU A 283 0.68 8.57 0.04
N ALA A 284 0.35 7.36 -0.42
CA ALA A 284 -0.13 6.29 0.46
C ALA A 284 1.06 5.54 1.07
N TYR A 285 1.84 6.21 1.93
CA TYR A 285 2.93 5.58 2.65
C TYR A 285 2.40 4.53 3.64
N PHE A 286 3.14 3.46 3.79
CA PHE A 286 2.86 2.40 4.75
C PHE A 286 4.16 1.92 5.40
N PHE A 287 4.06 1.31 6.58
CA PHE A 287 5.18 0.81 7.34
C PHE A 287 4.73 -0.36 8.23
N SER A 288 5.65 -1.22 8.63
CA SER A 288 5.34 -2.45 9.37
C SER A 288 5.14 -2.23 10.87
N THR A 289 5.73 -1.19 11.47
CA THR A 289 5.72 -0.98 12.93
C THR A 289 5.60 0.49 13.28
N SER A 290 4.95 0.79 14.41
CA SER A 290 4.89 2.14 14.98
C SER A 290 5.12 2.10 16.50
N TRP A 291 5.49 3.23 17.05
CA TRP A 291 5.66 3.45 18.50
C TRP A 291 4.35 3.83 19.21
N GLY A 292 3.19 3.52 18.61
CA GLY A 292 1.88 3.88 19.13
C GLY A 292 1.29 5.15 18.50
N CYS A 293 2.00 5.77 17.58
CA CYS A 293 1.48 6.85 16.72
C CYS A 293 2.08 6.73 15.31
N THR A 294 1.40 7.31 14.32
CA THR A 294 1.98 7.54 13.00
C THR A 294 2.79 8.82 13.01
N ASP A 295 3.79 8.94 12.15
CA ASP A 295 4.50 10.20 11.92
C ASP A 295 3.84 11.06 10.84
N THR A 296 4.29 12.31 10.74
CA THR A 296 3.92 13.23 9.66
C THR A 296 4.98 13.17 8.56
N ASP A 297 4.63 13.64 7.37
CA ASP A 297 5.57 13.79 6.25
C ASP A 297 6.68 14.82 6.50
N GLU A 298 6.58 15.62 7.56
CA GLU A 298 7.65 16.53 8.02
C GLU A 298 8.93 15.78 8.39
N VAL A 299 8.82 14.52 8.81
CA VAL A 299 9.97 13.62 9.08
C VAL A 299 10.86 13.45 7.83
N TRP A 300 10.27 13.54 6.64
CA TRP A 300 10.97 13.45 5.36
C TRP A 300 11.43 14.81 4.82
N ASN A 301 11.52 15.83 5.68
CA ASN A 301 11.86 17.21 5.30
C ASN A 301 10.89 17.85 4.31
N ALA A 302 9.63 17.44 4.31
CA ALA A 302 8.60 18.06 3.50
C ALA A 302 8.45 19.54 3.90
N LYS A 303 8.58 20.45 2.93
CA LYS A 303 8.42 21.90 3.16
C LYS A 303 7.00 22.29 3.55
N LYS A 304 6.02 21.46 3.21
CA LYS A 304 4.61 21.63 3.51
C LYS A 304 3.99 20.26 3.72
N SER A 305 3.54 20.00 4.94
CA SER A 305 2.86 18.77 5.30
C SER A 305 1.54 18.63 4.54
N ALA A 306 1.29 17.43 3.99
CA ALA A 306 0.01 17.10 3.39
C ALA A 306 -1.06 16.96 4.48
N SER A 307 -2.27 17.46 4.23
CA SER A 307 -3.35 17.48 5.23
C SER A 307 -3.76 16.08 5.71
N TYR A 308 -3.50 15.05 4.92
CA TYR A 308 -3.83 13.66 5.19
C TYR A 308 -2.66 12.85 5.81
N LEU A 309 -1.42 13.39 5.83
CA LEU A 309 -0.25 12.78 6.46
C LEU A 309 0.02 13.42 7.82
N ARG A 310 -0.87 13.17 8.78
CA ARG A 310 -0.75 13.71 10.14
C ARG A 310 -0.52 12.58 11.13
N SER A 311 0.23 12.89 12.19
CA SER A 311 0.39 11.98 13.31
C SER A 311 -0.97 11.68 13.96
N ILE A 312 -1.30 10.40 14.11
CA ILE A 312 -2.46 9.92 14.86
C ILE A 312 -2.00 8.85 15.85
N ALA A 313 -2.63 8.85 17.02
CA ALA A 313 -2.40 7.77 17.98
C ALA A 313 -3.00 6.46 17.46
N VAL A 314 -2.22 5.39 17.53
CA VAL A 314 -2.66 4.03 17.23
C VAL A 314 -3.08 3.38 18.55
N SER A 315 -4.25 2.72 18.59
CA SER A 315 -4.81 2.13 19.81
C SER A 315 -3.81 1.17 20.50
N HIS A 316 -3.64 1.32 21.80
CA HIS A 316 -2.72 0.52 22.62
C HIS A 316 -2.93 -1.01 22.56
N LYS A 317 -4.10 -1.50 22.15
CA LYS A 317 -4.37 -2.95 22.04
C LYS A 317 -3.61 -3.61 20.89
N ALA A 318 -3.14 -2.85 19.90
CA ALA A 318 -2.34 -3.37 18.80
C ALA A 318 -0.83 -3.43 19.14
N VAL A 319 -0.38 -2.66 20.14
CA VAL A 319 1.05 -2.48 20.45
C VAL A 319 1.62 -3.64 21.28
N GLU A 320 0.81 -4.36 22.05
CA GLU A 320 1.30 -5.49 22.87
C GLU A 320 1.76 -6.71 22.06
N THR A 321 1.41 -6.80 20.78
CA THR A 321 1.71 -7.97 19.95
C THR A 321 2.81 -7.74 18.90
N ILE A 322 3.21 -6.50 18.64
CA ILE A 322 4.13 -6.16 17.51
C ILE A 322 5.42 -5.49 17.99
N CYS A 323 5.64 -5.39 19.28
CA CYS A 323 6.90 -4.85 19.77
C CYS A 323 7.98 -5.92 19.71
N LEU A 324 9.07 -5.62 19.02
CA LEU A 324 10.34 -6.35 18.93
C LEU A 324 10.54 -7.15 17.65
N LEU A 325 10.76 -6.49 16.57
CA LEU A 325 11.75 -6.90 15.56
C LEU A 325 11.80 -5.87 14.44
N TYR A 326 12.43 -4.77 14.65
CA TYR A 326 13.32 -4.17 13.66
C TYR A 326 13.84 -2.82 14.14
N THR A 327 14.99 -2.84 14.73
CA THR A 327 15.92 -1.71 14.73
C THR A 327 16.94 -2.04 13.68
N SER A 328 16.93 -1.33 12.57
CA SER A 328 18.14 -1.22 11.77
C SER A 328 18.11 0.08 10.98
N PRO A 329 19.26 0.77 10.92
CA PRO A 329 19.41 2.04 10.26
C PRO A 329 19.32 1.92 8.76
#